data_d8fa0fda4120c1c396a8959ca25fd5d4
#
_entry.id   d8fa0fda4120c1c396a8959ca25fd5d4
#
_cell.length_a   1.000
_cell.length_b   1.000
_cell.length_c   1.000
_cell.angle_alpha   90.00
_cell.angle_beta   90.00
_cell.angle_gamma   90.00
#
_symmetry.space_group_name_H-M   'P 1'
#
loop_
_entity.id
_entity.type
_entity.pdbx_description
1 polymer ?
#
loop_
_entity_poly.entity_id
_entity_poly.type
_entity_poly.pdbx_seq_one_letter_code
_entity_poly.pdbx_strand_id
1 'polypeptide(L)'
;AGWTTQEEYTPGTFTTITAYFTVFKGDVECIRFRSRVFLQASHYRNNALIQQAIAERSSDKMAEGLKDAGWATSSAYVDSLKSAMDTYNLRRFDSMSVEDLESGALSADAVIAAAYSQLGVPYVWGGTTPGVGLDCSGLTQYCYRQAGIAIPRNSEDQAAFGRKVPVSEASPGDILWRPGHVAIYIGDDRYIHEPHSGAACTIASGASHFVSAIKIR
;
A
#
# COMPACT_ATOMS: atom_id res chain seq x y z
N ALA A 1 9.58 4.10 -25.27
CA ALA A 1 10.76 4.88 -24.90
C ALA A 1 11.91 3.95 -24.55
N GLY A 2 13.16 4.30 -24.92
CA GLY A 2 14.37 3.58 -24.53
C GLY A 2 14.94 4.20 -23.26
N TRP A 3 15.34 3.34 -22.31
CA TRP A 3 15.93 3.72 -21.03
C TRP A 3 17.21 2.95 -20.81
N THR A 4 18.23 3.60 -20.25
CA THR A 4 19.42 2.92 -19.78
C THR A 4 19.10 2.24 -18.46
N THR A 5 19.33 0.93 -18.38
CA THR A 5 19.13 0.11 -17.18
C THR A 5 20.32 -0.81 -16.94
N GLN A 6 20.40 -1.37 -15.74
CA GLN A 6 21.42 -2.37 -15.39
C GLN A 6 20.76 -3.74 -15.25
N GLU A 7 21.37 -4.74 -15.87
CA GLU A 7 20.93 -6.13 -15.81
C GLU A 7 21.99 -7.00 -15.13
N GLU A 8 21.56 -7.91 -14.29
CA GLU A 8 22.40 -8.84 -13.55
C GLU A 8 22.24 -10.25 -14.13
N TYR A 9 23.03 -10.57 -15.15
CA TYR A 9 23.03 -11.91 -15.76
C TYR A 9 23.90 -12.92 -14.98
N THR A 10 24.83 -12.41 -14.19
CA THR A 10 25.66 -13.19 -13.26
C THR A 10 25.56 -12.51 -11.90
N PRO A 11 25.30 -13.24 -10.79
CA PRO A 11 25.16 -12.64 -9.46
C PRO A 11 26.33 -11.71 -9.11
N GLY A 12 26.00 -10.48 -8.72
CA GLY A 12 26.96 -9.43 -8.38
C GLY A 12 27.60 -8.71 -9.57
N THR A 13 27.28 -9.08 -10.81
CA THR A 13 27.84 -8.45 -12.01
C THR A 13 26.76 -7.73 -12.80
N PHE A 14 26.85 -6.41 -12.87
CA PHE A 14 25.86 -5.56 -13.53
C PHE A 14 26.37 -5.12 -14.91
N THR A 15 25.52 -5.31 -15.91
CA THR A 15 25.75 -4.85 -17.29
C THR A 15 24.76 -3.76 -17.63
N THR A 16 25.27 -2.61 -18.09
CA THR A 16 24.42 -1.51 -18.55
C THR A 16 23.91 -1.80 -19.94
N ILE A 17 22.60 -1.78 -20.13
CA ILE A 17 21.94 -1.94 -21.43
C ILE A 17 20.96 -0.81 -21.71
N THR A 18 20.55 -0.65 -22.97
CA THR A 18 19.40 0.16 -23.32
C THR A 18 18.19 -0.74 -23.53
N ALA A 19 17.21 -0.65 -22.64
CA ALA A 19 15.96 -1.40 -22.74
C ALA A 19 14.83 -0.52 -23.24
N TYR A 20 13.87 -1.11 -23.96
CA TYR A 20 12.69 -0.42 -24.47
C TYR A 20 11.46 -0.86 -23.70
N PHE A 21 10.80 0.10 -23.07
CA PHE A 21 9.61 -0.14 -22.27
C PHE A 21 8.36 0.39 -22.95
N THR A 22 7.25 -0.35 -22.81
CA THR A 22 5.93 0.13 -23.22
C THR A 22 5.50 1.29 -22.33
N VAL A 23 5.09 2.38 -22.95
CA VAL A 23 4.54 3.55 -22.25
C VAL A 23 3.03 3.45 -22.26
N PHE A 24 2.43 3.49 -21.08
CA PHE A 24 0.98 3.46 -20.87
C PHE A 24 0.46 4.88 -20.57
N LYS A 25 -0.81 5.12 -20.85
CA LYS A 25 -1.48 6.41 -20.54
C LYS A 25 -1.76 6.58 -19.05
N GLY A 26 -1.67 5.50 -18.27
CA GLY A 26 -1.87 5.50 -16.82
C GLY A 26 -1.87 4.09 -16.24
N ASP A 27 -1.99 4.01 -14.92
CA ASP A 27 -1.86 2.78 -14.15
C ASP A 27 -2.90 1.71 -14.54
N VAL A 28 -4.14 2.13 -14.82
CA VAL A 28 -5.23 1.22 -15.20
C VAL A 28 -4.90 0.50 -16.51
N GLU A 29 -4.35 1.21 -17.50
CA GLU A 29 -3.95 0.60 -18.78
C GLU A 29 -2.78 -0.37 -18.57
N CYS A 30 -1.80 0.02 -17.77
CA CYS A 30 -0.66 -0.83 -17.39
C CYS A 30 -1.11 -2.13 -16.69
N ILE A 31 -1.99 -2.02 -15.70
CA ILE A 31 -2.53 -3.18 -14.96
C ILE A 31 -3.34 -4.09 -15.90
N ARG A 32 -4.18 -3.54 -16.77
CA ARG A 32 -4.96 -4.32 -17.76
C ARG A 32 -4.03 -5.05 -18.73
N PHE A 33 -3.02 -4.39 -19.24
CA PHE A 33 -2.03 -5.03 -20.13
C PHE A 33 -1.31 -6.17 -19.41
N ARG A 34 -0.82 -5.94 -18.18
CA ARG A 34 -0.17 -6.97 -17.38
C ARG A 34 -1.07 -8.20 -17.18
N SER A 35 -2.33 -8.00 -16.81
CA SER A 35 -3.24 -9.10 -16.51
C SER A 35 -3.71 -9.85 -17.76
N ARG A 36 -3.99 -9.15 -18.86
CA ARG A 36 -4.63 -9.72 -20.05
C ARG A 36 -3.66 -10.15 -21.14
N VAL A 37 -2.46 -9.59 -21.18
CA VAL A 37 -1.47 -9.85 -22.23
C VAL A 37 -0.23 -10.48 -21.65
N PHE A 38 0.43 -9.79 -20.73
CA PHE A 38 1.72 -10.20 -20.18
C PHE A 38 1.65 -11.56 -19.47
N LEU A 39 0.79 -11.70 -18.48
CA LEU A 39 0.65 -12.96 -17.72
C LEU A 39 0.07 -14.12 -18.56
N GLN A 40 -0.50 -13.84 -19.74
CA GLN A 40 -0.99 -14.86 -20.68
C GLN A 40 0.10 -15.33 -21.67
N ALA A 41 1.24 -14.70 -21.73
CA ALA A 41 2.36 -15.18 -22.53
C ALA A 41 2.78 -16.58 -22.07
N SER A 42 3.10 -17.45 -23.04
CA SER A 42 3.24 -18.90 -22.79
C SER A 42 4.27 -19.25 -21.69
N HIS A 43 5.36 -18.51 -21.60
CA HIS A 43 6.41 -18.74 -20.59
C HIS A 43 5.95 -18.39 -19.17
N TYR A 44 5.06 -17.41 -18.97
CA TYR A 44 4.45 -17.15 -17.67
C TYR A 44 3.30 -18.09 -17.38
N ARG A 45 2.37 -18.23 -18.36
CA ARG A 45 1.19 -19.07 -18.19
C ARG A 45 1.53 -20.54 -17.93
N ASN A 46 2.62 -21.06 -18.50
CA ASN A 46 3.03 -22.45 -18.36
C ASN A 46 4.09 -22.64 -17.25
N ASN A 47 4.48 -21.58 -16.53
CA ASN A 47 5.42 -21.70 -15.44
C ASN A 47 4.76 -22.35 -14.22
N ALA A 48 5.36 -23.44 -13.70
CA ALA A 48 4.77 -24.23 -12.62
C ALA A 48 4.63 -23.45 -11.30
N LEU A 49 5.62 -22.60 -10.97
CA LEU A 49 5.57 -21.77 -9.75
C LEU A 49 4.48 -20.71 -9.85
N ILE A 50 4.28 -20.10 -11.02
CA ILE A 50 3.19 -19.13 -11.25
C ILE A 50 1.82 -19.84 -11.14
N GLN A 51 1.66 -21.04 -11.71
CA GLN A 51 0.43 -21.79 -11.57
C GLN A 51 0.15 -22.20 -10.12
N GLN A 52 1.18 -22.60 -9.38
CA GLN A 52 1.07 -22.88 -7.96
C GLN A 52 0.71 -21.62 -7.16
N ALA A 53 1.34 -20.48 -7.46
CA ALA A 53 1.03 -19.19 -6.83
C ALA A 53 -0.45 -18.79 -7.00
N ILE A 54 -0.99 -18.99 -8.20
CA ILE A 54 -2.41 -18.73 -8.50
C ILE A 54 -3.32 -19.68 -7.71
N ALA A 55 -3.01 -20.99 -7.73
CA ALA A 55 -3.82 -22.00 -7.04
C ALA A 55 -3.85 -21.80 -5.52
N GLU A 56 -2.72 -21.41 -4.93
CA GLU A 56 -2.59 -21.17 -3.49
C GLU A 56 -2.90 -19.73 -3.10
N ARG A 57 -3.16 -18.85 -4.06
CA ARG A 57 -3.36 -17.39 -3.86
C ARG A 57 -2.21 -16.78 -3.07
N SER A 58 -0.98 -17.07 -3.46
CA SER A 58 0.23 -16.66 -2.75
C SER A 58 1.03 -15.63 -3.53
N SER A 59 1.08 -14.39 -3.04
CA SER A 59 1.89 -13.33 -3.61
C SER A 59 3.40 -13.62 -3.51
N ASP A 60 3.84 -14.30 -2.46
CA ASP A 60 5.24 -14.73 -2.32
C ASP A 60 5.67 -15.68 -3.43
N LYS A 61 4.86 -16.72 -3.68
CA LYS A 61 5.13 -17.67 -4.77
C LYS A 61 5.02 -17.02 -6.14
N MET A 62 4.15 -16.01 -6.29
CA MET A 62 4.07 -15.22 -7.51
C MET A 62 5.37 -14.46 -7.77
N ALA A 63 5.99 -13.86 -6.76
CA ALA A 63 7.28 -13.19 -6.89
C ALA A 63 8.39 -14.17 -7.32
N GLU A 64 8.42 -15.37 -6.73
CA GLU A 64 9.34 -16.45 -7.09
C GLU A 64 9.11 -16.94 -8.52
N GLY A 65 7.87 -17.18 -8.89
CA GLY A 65 7.49 -17.63 -10.23
C GLY A 65 7.80 -16.61 -11.33
N LEU A 66 7.61 -15.32 -11.06
CA LEU A 66 8.00 -14.26 -12.00
C LEU A 66 9.51 -14.21 -12.21
N LYS A 67 10.29 -14.36 -11.13
CA LYS A 67 11.76 -14.46 -11.23
C LYS A 67 12.20 -15.69 -12.03
N ASP A 68 11.63 -16.86 -11.74
CA ASP A 68 11.91 -18.13 -12.43
C ASP A 68 11.54 -18.05 -13.92
N ALA A 69 10.45 -17.38 -14.25
CA ALA A 69 10.03 -17.13 -15.63
C ALA A 69 10.85 -16.05 -16.37
N GLY A 70 11.89 -15.49 -15.73
CA GLY A 70 12.81 -14.53 -16.34
C GLY A 70 12.32 -13.10 -16.41
N TRP A 71 11.32 -12.72 -15.57
CA TRP A 71 10.84 -11.33 -15.50
C TRP A 71 11.91 -10.34 -15.05
N ALA A 72 12.80 -10.75 -14.18
CA ALA A 72 13.86 -9.90 -13.65
C ALA A 72 15.19 -10.67 -13.60
N THR A 73 16.28 -9.99 -13.92
CA THR A 73 17.65 -10.54 -13.84
C THR A 73 18.25 -10.41 -12.44
N SER A 74 17.89 -9.37 -11.69
CA SER A 74 18.43 -9.08 -10.35
C SER A 74 18.27 -10.26 -9.37
N SER A 75 19.33 -10.65 -8.69
CA SER A 75 19.31 -11.66 -7.62
C SER A 75 18.45 -11.24 -6.43
N ALA A 76 18.38 -9.94 -6.14
CA ALA A 76 17.60 -9.36 -5.04
C ALA A 76 16.11 -9.15 -5.36
N TYR A 77 15.63 -9.49 -6.57
CA TYR A 77 14.25 -9.17 -7.00
C TYR A 77 13.19 -9.72 -6.06
N VAL A 78 13.28 -11.01 -5.72
CA VAL A 78 12.28 -11.67 -4.87
C VAL A 78 12.25 -11.06 -3.48
N ASP A 79 13.42 -10.86 -2.87
CA ASP A 79 13.54 -10.27 -1.53
C ASP A 79 13.02 -8.83 -1.50
N SER A 80 13.31 -8.05 -2.54
CA SER A 80 12.79 -6.68 -2.67
C SER A 80 11.28 -6.64 -2.76
N LEU A 81 10.66 -7.55 -3.54
CA LEU A 81 9.20 -7.65 -3.61
C LEU A 81 8.60 -8.10 -2.29
N LYS A 82 9.17 -9.11 -1.62
CA LYS A 82 8.70 -9.59 -0.33
C LYS A 82 8.80 -8.49 0.74
N SER A 83 9.90 -7.74 0.76
CA SER A 83 10.07 -6.58 1.63
C SER A 83 9.00 -5.49 1.37
N ALA A 84 8.68 -5.22 0.11
CA ALA A 84 7.61 -4.31 -0.22
C ALA A 84 6.23 -4.84 0.22
N MET A 85 5.97 -6.14 0.03
CA MET A 85 4.74 -6.78 0.50
C MET A 85 4.58 -6.67 2.02
N ASP A 86 5.68 -6.84 2.78
CA ASP A 86 5.69 -6.64 4.24
C ASP A 86 5.45 -5.19 4.62
N THR A 87 6.20 -4.28 3.99
CA THR A 87 6.11 -2.83 4.26
C THR A 87 4.69 -2.31 4.05
N TYR A 88 4.05 -2.70 2.94
CA TYR A 88 2.74 -2.23 2.53
C TYR A 88 1.59 -3.16 2.92
N ASN A 89 1.86 -4.22 3.71
CA ASN A 89 0.88 -5.23 4.11
C ASN A 89 0.06 -5.78 2.92
N LEU A 90 0.73 -6.10 1.80
CA LEU A 90 0.05 -6.50 0.57
C LEU A 90 -0.44 -7.94 0.61
N ARG A 91 0.13 -8.82 1.47
CA ARG A 91 -0.31 -10.22 1.58
C ARG A 91 -1.74 -10.37 2.11
N ARG A 92 -2.34 -9.31 2.71
CA ARG A 92 -3.75 -9.34 3.09
C ARG A 92 -4.68 -9.63 1.90
N PHE A 93 -4.29 -9.26 0.68
CA PHE A 93 -5.07 -9.54 -0.52
C PHE A 93 -5.06 -11.01 -0.93
N ASP A 94 -4.10 -11.81 -0.45
CA ASP A 94 -4.01 -13.24 -0.76
C ASP A 94 -5.21 -14.03 -0.20
N SER A 95 -5.82 -13.56 0.88
CA SER A 95 -6.97 -14.20 1.54
C SER A 95 -8.33 -13.56 1.22
N MET A 96 -8.36 -12.42 0.52
CA MET A 96 -9.62 -11.70 0.25
C MET A 96 -10.45 -12.39 -0.84
N SER A 97 -11.75 -12.53 -0.61
CA SER A 97 -12.72 -12.98 -1.63
C SER A 97 -13.10 -11.83 -2.57
N VAL A 98 -13.75 -12.16 -3.70
CA VAL A 98 -14.30 -11.14 -4.61
C VAL A 98 -15.40 -10.33 -3.90
N GLU A 99 -16.20 -11.00 -3.07
CA GLU A 99 -17.26 -10.38 -2.26
C GLU A 99 -16.66 -9.39 -1.23
N ASP A 100 -15.51 -9.71 -0.63
CA ASP A 100 -14.80 -8.78 0.26
C ASP A 100 -14.34 -7.53 -0.49
N LEU A 101 -13.88 -7.70 -1.74
CA LEU A 101 -13.48 -6.59 -2.61
C LEU A 101 -14.68 -5.72 -3.06
N GLU A 102 -15.88 -6.29 -3.16
CA GLU A 102 -17.08 -5.58 -3.58
C GLU A 102 -17.87 -4.95 -2.42
N SER A 103 -17.75 -5.46 -1.20
CA SER A 103 -18.62 -5.16 -0.05
C SER A 103 -18.11 -4.10 0.94
N GLY A 104 -17.12 -3.28 0.59
CA GLY A 104 -16.66 -2.19 1.47
C GLY A 104 -15.28 -2.40 2.12
N ALA A 105 -14.65 -3.57 2.00
CA ALA A 105 -13.22 -3.73 2.18
C ALA A 105 -12.44 -2.81 1.22
N LEU A 106 -13.03 -2.49 0.05
CA LEU A 106 -12.52 -1.50 -0.91
C LEU A 106 -12.34 -0.10 -0.31
N SER A 107 -13.22 0.34 0.61
CA SER A 107 -13.05 1.66 1.22
C SER A 107 -11.91 1.68 2.24
N ALA A 108 -11.76 0.63 3.05
CA ALA A 108 -10.64 0.49 3.98
C ALA A 108 -9.31 0.37 3.24
N ASP A 109 -9.27 -0.42 2.17
CA ASP A 109 -8.07 -0.57 1.32
C ASP A 109 -7.69 0.73 0.61
N ALA A 110 -8.66 1.50 0.13
CA ALA A 110 -8.41 2.82 -0.45
C ALA A 110 -7.85 3.80 0.59
N VAL A 111 -8.36 3.79 1.82
CA VAL A 111 -7.85 4.58 2.94
C VAL A 111 -6.39 4.19 3.24
N ILE A 112 -6.11 2.90 3.34
CA ILE A 112 -4.78 2.39 3.65
C ILE A 112 -3.79 2.69 2.52
N ALA A 113 -4.17 2.43 1.26
CA ALA A 113 -3.33 2.72 0.10
C ALA A 113 -2.99 4.21 0.01
N ALA A 114 -3.97 5.08 0.28
CA ALA A 114 -3.75 6.51 0.33
C ALA A 114 -2.79 6.91 1.47
N ALA A 115 -2.89 6.29 2.65
CA ALA A 115 -1.97 6.53 3.76
C ALA A 115 -0.52 6.14 3.39
N TYR A 116 -0.33 4.96 2.80
CA TYR A 116 0.98 4.51 2.32
C TYR A 116 1.57 5.45 1.27
N SER A 117 0.76 6.01 0.37
CA SER A 117 1.23 6.94 -0.66
C SER A 117 1.82 8.25 -0.11
N GLN A 118 1.57 8.55 1.17
CA GLN A 118 2.05 9.76 1.83
C GLN A 118 3.31 9.53 2.69
N LEU A 119 3.84 8.31 2.76
CA LEU A 119 5.08 8.06 3.51
C LEU A 119 6.22 8.96 3.02
N GLY A 120 6.90 9.62 3.98
CA GLY A 120 7.99 10.56 3.71
C GLY A 120 7.54 11.99 3.39
N VAL A 121 6.24 12.27 3.26
CA VAL A 121 5.73 13.64 3.09
C VAL A 121 5.98 14.42 4.39
N PRO A 122 6.51 15.65 4.32
CA PRO A 122 6.78 16.44 5.52
C PRO A 122 5.51 16.82 6.30
N TYR A 123 5.62 16.78 7.64
CA TYR A 123 4.57 17.35 8.49
C TYR A 123 4.50 18.88 8.32
N VAL A 124 3.31 19.39 8.04
CA VAL A 124 3.02 20.83 8.01
C VAL A 124 1.79 21.10 8.86
N TRP A 125 1.92 21.91 9.90
CA TRP A 125 0.77 22.30 10.74
C TRP A 125 -0.33 22.97 9.91
N GLY A 126 -1.55 22.45 9.98
CA GLY A 126 -2.66 22.89 9.12
C GLY A 126 -2.57 22.41 7.68
N GLY A 127 -1.58 21.58 7.35
CA GLY A 127 -1.32 21.06 5.99
C GLY A 127 -2.43 20.15 5.49
N THR A 128 -2.80 20.32 4.20
CA THR A 128 -3.85 19.57 3.52
C THR A 128 -3.44 19.14 2.10
N THR A 129 -2.19 19.36 1.71
CA THR A 129 -1.72 19.12 0.34
C THR A 129 -0.94 17.81 0.26
N PRO A 130 -1.51 16.73 -0.32
CA PRO A 130 -0.86 15.45 -0.48
C PRO A 130 0.46 15.57 -1.27
N GLY A 131 1.48 14.83 -0.86
CA GLY A 131 2.80 14.84 -1.48
C GLY A 131 3.64 16.09 -1.21
N VAL A 132 3.08 17.11 -0.53
CA VAL A 132 3.75 18.40 -0.25
C VAL A 132 3.85 18.66 1.25
N GLY A 133 2.73 18.51 1.99
CA GLY A 133 2.69 18.72 3.43
C GLY A 133 1.29 18.50 4.01
N LEU A 134 1.24 17.68 5.05
CA LEU A 134 0.02 17.30 5.77
C LEU A 134 0.24 17.44 7.28
N ASP A 135 -0.84 17.69 8.05
CA ASP A 135 -0.85 17.37 9.47
C ASP A 135 -1.59 16.04 9.72
N CYS A 136 -1.66 15.60 10.98
CA CYS A 136 -2.26 14.30 11.32
C CYS A 136 -3.68 14.15 10.82
N SER A 137 -4.52 15.16 11.00
CA SER A 137 -5.93 15.15 10.56
C SER A 137 -6.10 15.48 9.07
N GLY A 138 -5.17 16.19 8.45
CA GLY A 138 -5.09 16.38 7.01
C GLY A 138 -4.77 15.08 6.28
N LEU A 139 -3.87 14.26 6.84
CA LEU A 139 -3.58 12.92 6.33
C LEU A 139 -4.83 12.03 6.36
N THR A 140 -5.48 11.90 7.52
CA THR A 140 -6.70 11.08 7.64
C THR A 140 -7.81 11.58 6.73
N GLN A 141 -8.00 12.90 6.64
CA GLN A 141 -8.99 13.50 5.74
C GLN A 141 -8.70 13.19 4.27
N TYR A 142 -7.43 13.26 3.86
CA TYR A 142 -7.01 12.86 2.52
C TYR A 142 -7.31 11.39 2.25
N CYS A 143 -6.93 10.49 3.17
CA CYS A 143 -7.12 9.05 3.02
C CYS A 143 -8.60 8.68 2.83
N TYR A 144 -9.47 9.20 3.68
CA TYR A 144 -10.91 8.94 3.58
C TYR A 144 -11.54 9.55 2.32
N ARG A 145 -11.08 10.72 1.88
CA ARG A 145 -11.51 11.30 0.61
C ARG A 145 -11.17 10.43 -0.60
N GLN A 146 -10.02 9.72 -0.60
CA GLN A 146 -9.68 8.75 -1.65
C GLN A 146 -10.63 7.55 -1.66
N ALA A 147 -11.22 7.22 -0.52
CA ALA A 147 -12.29 6.22 -0.39
C ALA A 147 -13.70 6.77 -0.67
N GLY A 148 -13.82 8.03 -1.12
CA GLY A 148 -15.11 8.69 -1.39
C GLY A 148 -15.85 9.17 -0.15
N ILE A 149 -15.20 9.19 1.01
CA ILE A 149 -15.80 9.56 2.29
C ILE A 149 -15.28 10.93 2.75
N ALA A 150 -16.18 11.88 2.95
CA ALA A 150 -15.87 13.19 3.52
C ALA A 150 -15.89 13.12 5.06
N ILE A 151 -14.78 13.49 5.70
CA ILE A 151 -14.68 13.58 7.17
C ILE A 151 -14.27 14.99 7.60
N PRO A 152 -14.51 15.39 8.87
CA PRO A 152 -14.13 16.69 9.39
C PRO A 152 -12.62 16.99 9.28
N ARG A 153 -12.25 18.26 9.39
CA ARG A 153 -10.87 18.71 9.21
C ARG A 153 -9.95 18.42 10.39
N ASN A 154 -10.45 18.61 11.61
CA ASN A 154 -9.59 18.49 12.80
C ASN A 154 -9.77 17.14 13.51
N SER A 155 -8.78 16.77 14.32
CA SER A 155 -8.71 15.46 15.00
C SER A 155 -9.88 15.23 15.97
N GLU A 156 -10.34 16.27 16.68
CA GLU A 156 -11.41 16.15 17.67
C GLU A 156 -12.77 15.94 16.99
N ASP A 157 -13.03 16.67 15.91
CA ASP A 157 -14.26 16.51 15.14
C ASP A 157 -14.27 15.15 14.42
N GLN A 158 -13.12 14.66 13.94
CA GLN A 158 -13.00 13.30 13.38
C GLN A 158 -13.33 12.23 14.43
N ALA A 159 -12.84 12.42 15.67
CA ALA A 159 -13.15 11.53 16.79
C ALA A 159 -14.64 11.52 17.17
N ALA A 160 -15.34 12.62 16.92
CA ALA A 160 -16.78 12.74 17.17
C ALA A 160 -17.65 12.28 15.99
N PHE A 161 -17.07 12.17 14.78
CA PHE A 161 -17.79 11.90 13.55
C PHE A 161 -18.20 10.44 13.38
N GLY A 162 -17.35 9.48 13.82
CA GLY A 162 -17.59 8.05 13.71
C GLY A 162 -17.97 7.38 15.05
N ARG A 163 -18.13 6.08 15.00
CA ARG A 163 -18.39 5.27 16.20
C ARG A 163 -17.09 4.97 16.93
N LYS A 164 -16.95 5.45 18.17
CA LYS A 164 -15.82 5.11 19.05
C LYS A 164 -15.89 3.67 19.52
N VAL A 165 -14.77 2.97 19.43
CA VAL A 165 -14.58 1.61 19.97
C VAL A 165 -13.23 1.51 20.69
N PRO A 166 -13.05 0.54 21.58
CA PRO A 166 -11.72 0.21 22.12
C PRO A 166 -10.71 -0.04 21.00
N VAL A 167 -9.43 0.28 21.21
CA VAL A 167 -8.37 0.04 20.21
C VAL A 167 -8.24 -1.46 19.87
N SER A 168 -8.55 -2.35 20.80
CA SER A 168 -8.57 -3.80 20.56
C SER A 168 -9.61 -4.26 19.52
N GLU A 169 -10.60 -3.41 19.22
CA GLU A 169 -11.61 -3.65 18.18
C GLU A 169 -11.29 -2.91 16.87
N ALA A 170 -10.12 -2.26 16.79
CA ALA A 170 -9.71 -1.55 15.58
C ALA A 170 -9.52 -2.53 14.41
N SER A 171 -10.00 -2.13 13.26
CA SER A 171 -9.78 -2.81 11.98
C SER A 171 -8.89 -1.95 11.08
N PRO A 172 -8.07 -2.54 10.20
CA PRO A 172 -7.30 -1.77 9.24
C PRO A 172 -8.18 -0.77 8.48
N GLY A 173 -7.69 0.47 8.36
CA GLY A 173 -8.43 1.59 7.79
C GLY A 173 -9.16 2.47 8.82
N ASP A 174 -9.38 2.00 10.04
CA ASP A 174 -9.97 2.83 11.10
C ASP A 174 -9.04 3.97 11.51
N ILE A 175 -9.62 5.08 11.98
CA ILE A 175 -8.86 6.17 12.60
C ILE A 175 -8.53 5.79 14.05
N LEU A 176 -7.28 5.82 14.42
CA LEU A 176 -6.85 5.84 15.83
C LEU A 176 -6.87 7.28 16.33
N TRP A 177 -7.40 7.49 17.54
CA TRP A 177 -7.51 8.81 18.13
C TRP A 177 -6.98 8.86 19.57
N ARG A 178 -6.27 9.93 19.87
CA ARG A 178 -5.97 10.44 21.23
C ARG A 178 -6.05 11.97 21.22
N PRO A 179 -6.18 12.64 22.36
CA PRO A 179 -6.28 14.11 22.42
C PRO A 179 -5.20 14.78 21.55
N GLY A 180 -5.62 15.60 20.59
CA GLY A 180 -4.76 16.35 19.69
C GLY A 180 -4.10 15.54 18.57
N HIS A 181 -4.41 14.24 18.41
CA HIS A 181 -3.74 13.42 17.39
C HIS A 181 -4.61 12.30 16.85
N VAL A 182 -4.43 12.03 15.53
CA VAL A 182 -5.06 10.93 14.82
C VAL A 182 -4.05 10.21 13.92
N ALA A 183 -4.35 8.95 13.61
CA ALA A 183 -3.57 8.10 12.72
C ALA A 183 -4.48 7.12 11.96
N ILE A 184 -4.00 6.50 10.89
CA ILE A 184 -4.67 5.41 10.19
C ILE A 184 -4.12 4.07 10.71
N TYR A 185 -4.99 3.24 11.27
CA TYR A 185 -4.62 1.88 11.70
C TYR A 185 -4.40 0.98 10.47
N ILE A 186 -3.30 0.23 10.47
CA ILE A 186 -2.95 -0.66 9.35
C ILE A 186 -2.85 -2.15 9.77
N GLY A 187 -3.26 -2.47 11.00
CA GLY A 187 -3.16 -3.83 11.54
C GLY A 187 -1.87 -4.09 12.33
N ASP A 188 -1.82 -5.19 13.05
CA ASP A 188 -0.63 -5.68 13.78
C ASP A 188 0.00 -4.65 14.71
N ASP A 189 -0.83 -3.92 15.47
CA ASP A 189 -0.43 -2.83 16.36
C ASP A 189 0.30 -1.67 15.65
N ARG A 190 0.20 -1.58 14.31
CA ARG A 190 0.87 -0.57 13.48
C ARG A 190 -0.12 0.47 12.93
N TYR A 191 0.40 1.66 12.68
CA TYR A 191 -0.38 2.77 12.13
C TYR A 191 0.50 3.70 11.29
N ILE A 192 -0.15 4.45 10.39
CA ILE A 192 0.49 5.53 9.62
C ILE A 192 -0.01 6.86 10.15
N HIS A 193 0.91 7.78 10.39
CA HIS A 193 0.58 9.11 10.89
C HIS A 193 1.55 10.20 10.41
N GLU A 194 1.10 11.43 10.53
CA GLU A 194 1.94 12.63 10.50
C GLU A 194 2.25 13.03 11.95
N PRO A 195 3.48 12.84 12.46
CA PRO A 195 3.73 12.91 13.90
C PRO A 195 3.68 14.33 14.45
N HIS A 196 4.57 15.22 13.98
CA HIS A 196 4.77 16.58 14.48
C HIS A 196 5.68 17.39 13.54
N SER A 197 5.76 18.71 13.75
CA SER A 197 6.66 19.58 13.00
C SER A 197 8.11 19.09 13.05
N GLY A 198 8.78 19.10 11.89
CA GLY A 198 10.14 18.61 11.73
C GLY A 198 10.26 17.10 11.45
N ALA A 199 9.14 16.38 11.46
CA ALA A 199 9.07 14.97 11.06
C ALA A 199 8.35 14.82 9.71
N ALA A 200 8.23 13.58 9.25
CA ALA A 200 7.49 13.22 8.05
C ALA A 200 6.53 12.06 8.33
N CYS A 201 5.56 11.88 7.44
CA CYS A 201 4.63 10.75 7.46
C CYS A 201 5.40 9.43 7.57
N THR A 202 5.03 8.62 8.54
CA THR A 202 5.76 7.39 8.87
C THR A 202 4.84 6.30 9.37
N ILE A 203 5.33 5.05 9.30
CA ILE A 203 4.74 3.91 9.99
C ILE A 203 5.30 3.86 11.41
N ALA A 204 4.43 3.67 12.39
CA ALA A 204 4.80 3.46 13.78
C ALA A 204 4.04 2.27 14.38
N SER A 205 4.54 1.75 15.50
CA SER A 205 3.89 0.69 16.29
C SER A 205 3.45 1.24 17.65
N GLY A 206 2.56 0.49 18.33
CA GLY A 206 2.02 0.91 19.61
C GLY A 206 0.64 1.57 19.47
N ALA A 207 -0.23 1.01 18.65
CA ALA A 207 -1.62 1.47 18.50
C ALA A 207 -2.35 1.51 19.86
N SER A 208 -1.98 0.64 20.80
CA SER A 208 -2.48 0.62 22.18
C SER A 208 -2.26 1.92 22.98
N HIS A 209 -1.37 2.81 22.52
CA HIS A 209 -1.17 4.15 23.11
C HIS A 209 -2.25 5.16 22.73
N PHE A 210 -3.14 4.83 21.79
CA PHE A 210 -4.30 5.63 21.47
C PHE A 210 -5.47 5.33 22.44
N VAL A 211 -6.36 6.29 22.60
CA VAL A 211 -7.51 6.19 23.53
C VAL A 211 -8.64 5.35 22.94
N SER A 212 -8.84 5.46 21.63
CA SER A 212 -9.91 4.76 20.92
C SER A 212 -9.60 4.61 19.44
N ALA A 213 -10.27 3.67 18.80
CA ALA A 213 -10.44 3.63 17.36
C ALA A 213 -11.81 4.22 16.97
N ILE A 214 -11.86 4.85 15.79
CA ILE A 214 -13.07 5.49 15.25
C ILE A 214 -13.44 4.77 13.96
N LYS A 215 -14.56 4.10 13.97
CA LYS A 215 -15.13 3.44 12.79
C LYS A 215 -16.00 4.41 12.01
N ILE A 216 -15.61 4.69 10.78
CA ILE A 216 -16.33 5.52 9.83
C ILE A 216 -16.92 4.60 8.76
N ARG A 217 -18.24 4.66 8.60
CA ARG A 217 -18.99 3.83 7.64
C ARG A 217 -19.84 4.72 6.75
#